data_f598f858a3edd39b62838509f6bc94a0
#
_entry.id   f598f858a3edd39b62838509f6bc94a0
#
_cell.length_a   1.000
_cell.length_b   1.000
_cell.length_c   1.000
_cell.angle_alpha   90.00
_cell.angle_beta   90.00
_cell.angle_gamma   90.00
#
_symmetry.space_group_name_H-M   'P 1'
#
loop_
_entity.id
_entity.type
_entity.pdbx_description
1 polymer ?
#
loop_
_entity_poly.entity_id
_entity_poly.type
_entity_poly.pdbx_seq_one_letter_code
_entity_poly.pdbx_strand_id
1 'polypeptide(L)'
;MQLKSFVLAVIVALVLVLPARAHHSHNNYDTTKWTPFEGTVKEVHWLFPHSWVYLEVKNEKGEAVIWALEAANPNSIMENGVTKAHVVAGDRIKVRCHLLRDGDNGCLLGFVTPQHGDVARGHGVEREWD
;
A
#
# COMPACT_ATOMS: atom_id res chain seq x y z
N MET A 1 18.56 -38.17 34.56
CA MET A 1 19.24 -37.39 33.48
C MET A 1 18.43 -37.27 32.20
N GLN A 2 17.82 -38.33 31.72
CA GLN A 2 17.02 -38.30 30.49
C GLN A 2 15.76 -37.40 30.60
N LEU A 3 15.10 -37.37 31.76
CA LEU A 3 13.90 -36.56 31.97
C LEU A 3 14.19 -35.05 31.92
N LYS A 4 15.31 -34.60 32.46
CA LYS A 4 15.71 -33.17 32.45
C LYS A 4 16.06 -32.68 31.02
N SER A 5 16.71 -33.55 30.25
CA SER A 5 17.03 -33.27 28.86
C SER A 5 15.79 -33.22 27.97
N PHE A 6 14.81 -34.11 28.27
CA PHE A 6 13.55 -34.14 27.54
C PHE A 6 12.69 -32.89 27.83
N VAL A 7 12.62 -32.48 29.10
CA VAL A 7 11.90 -31.25 29.50
C VAL A 7 12.52 -30.01 28.85
N LEU A 8 13.86 -29.93 28.83
CA LEU A 8 14.55 -28.81 28.18
C LEU A 8 14.29 -28.76 26.68
N ALA A 9 14.30 -29.93 26.02
CA ALA A 9 14.00 -30.01 24.58
C ALA A 9 12.55 -29.59 24.25
N VAL A 10 11.58 -29.96 25.10
CA VAL A 10 10.18 -29.57 24.95
C VAL A 10 10.00 -28.05 25.15
N ILE A 11 10.69 -27.46 26.14
CA ILE A 11 10.62 -26.02 26.38
C ILE A 11 11.24 -25.25 25.20
N VAL A 12 12.38 -25.70 24.67
CA VAL A 12 13.01 -25.08 23.49
C VAL A 12 12.11 -25.21 22.24
N ALA A 13 11.44 -26.35 22.05
CA ALA A 13 10.50 -26.55 20.96
C ALA A 13 9.26 -25.66 21.10
N LEU A 14 8.73 -25.44 22.32
CA LEU A 14 7.61 -24.54 22.55
C LEU A 14 7.97 -23.06 22.28
N VAL A 15 9.20 -22.65 22.55
CA VAL A 15 9.67 -21.28 22.28
C VAL A 15 9.85 -21.02 20.77
N LEU A 16 10.15 -22.06 19.98
CA LEU A 16 10.31 -21.98 18.54
C LEU A 16 8.98 -21.97 17.77
N VAL A 17 7.86 -22.25 18.43
CA VAL A 17 6.51 -22.23 17.84
C VAL A 17 5.77 -20.93 18.20
N LEU A 18 6.46 -19.88 18.62
CA LEU A 18 5.85 -18.56 18.64
C LEU A 18 5.45 -18.23 17.21
N PRO A 19 4.14 -18.05 16.92
CA PRO A 19 3.75 -17.61 15.59
C PRO A 19 4.48 -16.29 15.36
N ALA A 20 5.37 -16.27 14.36
CA ALA A 20 5.79 -15.01 13.76
C ALA A 20 4.48 -14.40 13.21
N ARG A 21 3.83 -13.59 14.02
CA ARG A 21 2.78 -12.71 13.54
C ARG A 21 3.49 -11.73 12.62
N ALA A 22 3.59 -12.10 11.36
CA ALA A 22 3.74 -11.12 10.31
C ALA A 22 2.51 -10.24 10.42
N HIS A 23 2.65 -9.16 11.18
CA HIS A 23 1.62 -8.15 11.26
C HIS A 23 1.61 -7.37 9.94
N HIS A 24 0.99 -7.95 8.93
CA HIS A 24 0.38 -7.17 7.87
C HIS A 24 -0.86 -6.52 8.48
N SER A 25 -0.66 -5.62 9.43
CA SER A 25 -1.77 -5.02 10.10
C SER A 25 -1.99 -3.64 9.46
N HIS A 26 -3.14 -3.46 8.83
CA HIS A 26 -3.69 -2.16 8.47
C HIS A 26 -3.89 -1.25 9.72
N ASN A 27 -3.47 -1.70 10.91
CA ASN A 27 -3.58 -0.96 12.16
C ASN A 27 -2.80 0.35 12.19
N ASN A 28 -1.80 0.50 11.31
CA ASN A 28 -1.05 1.74 11.16
C ASN A 28 -1.83 2.83 10.43
N TYR A 29 -2.92 2.46 9.77
CA TYR A 29 -3.74 3.38 8.98
C TYR A 29 -5.05 3.71 9.69
N ASP A 30 -5.54 4.94 9.49
CA ASP A 30 -6.86 5.35 9.95
C ASP A 30 -7.94 4.89 8.96
N THR A 31 -8.38 3.64 9.11
CA THR A 31 -9.39 3.03 8.24
C THR A 31 -10.81 3.54 8.46
N THR A 32 -11.01 4.50 9.36
CA THR A 32 -12.34 5.05 9.65
C THR A 32 -12.78 6.09 8.62
N LYS A 33 -11.85 6.62 7.82
CA LYS A 33 -12.16 7.66 6.83
C LYS A 33 -11.31 7.55 5.57
N TRP A 34 -11.89 7.95 4.46
CA TRP A 34 -11.19 8.15 3.19
C TRP A 34 -10.72 9.61 3.07
N THR A 35 -9.46 9.79 2.76
CA THR A 35 -8.89 11.11 2.50
C THR A 35 -8.54 11.23 1.02
N PRO A 36 -9.19 12.14 0.27
CA PRO A 36 -8.86 12.38 -1.12
C PRO A 36 -7.72 13.38 -1.23
N PHE A 37 -6.77 13.12 -2.14
CA PHE A 37 -5.78 14.09 -2.59
C PHE A 37 -5.27 13.73 -3.98
N GLU A 38 -4.43 14.57 -4.55
CA GLU A 38 -3.93 14.40 -5.90
C GLU A 38 -2.44 14.75 -6.00
N GLY A 39 -1.79 14.20 -6.99
CA GLY A 39 -0.40 14.45 -7.24
C GLY A 39 0.09 13.85 -8.55
N THR A 40 1.40 13.91 -8.74
CA THR A 40 2.08 13.37 -9.92
C THR A 40 2.83 12.10 -9.54
N VAL A 41 2.58 11.01 -10.27
CA VAL A 41 3.25 9.72 -10.06
C VAL A 41 4.73 9.84 -10.36
N LYS A 42 5.57 9.44 -9.42
CA LYS A 42 7.02 9.34 -9.60
C LYS A 42 7.43 7.92 -9.96
N GLU A 43 6.89 6.94 -9.26
CA GLU A 43 7.21 5.52 -9.47
C GLU A 43 6.00 4.65 -9.14
N VAL A 44 5.89 3.50 -9.81
CA VAL A 44 4.95 2.43 -9.49
C VAL A 44 5.72 1.13 -9.36
N HIS A 45 5.66 0.51 -8.20
CA HIS A 45 6.30 -0.77 -7.93
C HIS A 45 5.24 -1.86 -7.81
N TRP A 46 5.20 -2.76 -8.79
CA TRP A 46 4.32 -3.92 -8.83
C TRP A 46 4.99 -5.08 -8.09
N LEU A 47 4.74 -5.19 -6.79
CA LEU A 47 5.43 -6.10 -5.88
C LEU A 47 4.45 -6.98 -5.10
N PHE A 48 4.94 -8.13 -4.63
CA PHE A 48 4.29 -8.97 -3.64
C PHE A 48 5.00 -8.81 -2.30
N PRO A 49 4.27 -8.77 -1.17
CA PRO A 49 2.81 -8.90 -1.04
C PRO A 49 2.03 -7.63 -1.37
N HIS A 50 2.68 -6.48 -1.51
CA HIS A 50 2.05 -5.18 -1.72
C HIS A 50 2.74 -4.40 -2.83
N SER A 51 1.93 -3.82 -3.72
CA SER A 51 2.39 -2.82 -4.70
C SER A 51 2.49 -1.44 -4.03
N TRP A 52 3.30 -0.57 -4.62
CA TRP A 52 3.53 0.78 -4.10
C TRP A 52 3.44 1.82 -5.21
N VAL A 53 2.78 2.93 -4.91
CA VAL A 53 2.77 4.12 -5.75
C VAL A 53 3.45 5.25 -4.99
N TYR A 54 4.51 5.81 -5.57
CA TYR A 54 5.17 7.00 -5.02
C TYR A 54 4.64 8.22 -5.73
N LEU A 55 3.98 9.10 -4.96
CA LEU A 55 3.25 10.26 -5.47
C LEU A 55 3.90 11.55 -4.97
N GLU A 56 4.22 12.44 -5.88
CA GLU A 56 4.64 13.80 -5.53
C GLU A 56 3.41 14.67 -5.29
N VAL A 57 3.29 15.17 -4.08
CA VAL A 57 2.16 16.00 -3.63
C VAL A 57 2.69 17.35 -3.17
N LYS A 58 2.00 18.42 -3.44
CA LYS A 58 2.34 19.72 -2.85
C LYS A 58 1.72 19.85 -1.47
N ASN A 59 2.56 20.19 -0.48
CA ASN A 59 2.09 20.48 0.87
C ASN A 59 1.44 21.90 0.94
N GLU A 60 0.96 22.28 2.12
CA GLU A 60 0.32 23.58 2.35
C GLU A 60 1.25 24.78 2.03
N LYS A 61 2.57 24.58 2.09
CA LYS A 61 3.56 25.61 1.74
C LYS A 61 3.90 25.64 0.25
N GLY A 62 3.29 24.75 -0.55
CA GLY A 62 3.58 24.61 -1.97
C GLY A 62 4.86 23.83 -2.29
N GLU A 63 5.47 23.21 -1.29
CA GLU A 63 6.66 22.37 -1.46
C GLU A 63 6.28 20.98 -1.92
N ALA A 64 7.05 20.41 -2.85
CA ALA A 64 6.85 19.03 -3.30
C ALA A 64 7.33 18.05 -2.23
N VAL A 65 6.46 17.13 -1.82
CA VAL A 65 6.78 16.04 -0.90
C VAL A 65 6.36 14.72 -1.50
N ILE A 66 7.10 13.66 -1.19
CA ILE A 66 6.79 12.31 -1.68
C ILE A 66 5.93 11.59 -0.66
N TRP A 67 4.84 11.01 -1.17
CA TRP A 67 3.95 10.13 -0.44
C TRP A 67 4.16 8.69 -0.90
N ALA A 68 4.22 7.75 0.04
CA ALA A 68 4.27 6.32 -0.24
C ALA A 68 2.87 5.72 -0.05
N LEU A 69 2.27 5.25 -1.14
CA LEU A 69 0.92 4.69 -1.14
C LEU A 69 1.02 3.18 -1.25
N GLU A 70 0.60 2.46 -0.19
CA GLU A 70 0.55 1.02 -0.17
C GLU A 70 -0.74 0.52 -0.83
N ALA A 71 -0.63 -0.35 -1.81
CA ALA A 71 -1.74 -0.95 -2.53
C ALA A 71 -1.75 -2.48 -2.37
N ALA A 72 -2.76 -3.16 -2.87
CA ALA A 72 -2.83 -4.60 -2.90
C ALA A 72 -1.71 -5.21 -3.77
N ASN A 73 -1.61 -6.54 -3.78
CA ASN A 73 -0.70 -7.22 -4.69
C ASN A 73 -1.15 -7.08 -6.16
N PRO A 74 -0.25 -7.28 -7.12
CA PRO A 74 -0.57 -7.08 -8.53
C PRO A 74 -1.78 -7.89 -9.04
N ASN A 75 -1.96 -9.12 -8.55
CA ASN A 75 -3.07 -9.98 -9.01
C ASN A 75 -4.42 -9.39 -8.56
N SER A 76 -4.55 -8.99 -7.29
CA SER A 76 -5.78 -8.38 -6.77
C SER A 76 -6.12 -7.10 -7.53
N ILE A 77 -5.15 -6.24 -7.78
CA ILE A 77 -5.35 -5.00 -8.53
C ILE A 77 -5.83 -5.30 -9.96
N MET A 78 -5.25 -6.31 -10.62
CA MET A 78 -5.65 -6.70 -11.97
C MET A 78 -7.06 -7.30 -12.02
N GLU A 79 -7.49 -8.01 -10.98
CA GLU A 79 -8.86 -8.52 -10.86
C GLU A 79 -9.90 -7.39 -10.82
N ASN A 80 -9.51 -6.21 -10.31
CA ASN A 80 -10.33 -4.99 -10.33
C ASN A 80 -10.30 -4.26 -11.69
N GLY A 81 -9.75 -4.87 -12.73
CA GLY A 81 -9.69 -4.33 -14.09
C GLY A 81 -8.58 -3.31 -14.32
N VAL A 82 -7.60 -3.24 -13.45
CA VAL A 82 -6.43 -2.37 -13.59
C VAL A 82 -5.33 -3.10 -14.32
N THR A 83 -4.75 -2.48 -15.34
CA THR A 83 -3.55 -2.97 -16.03
C THR A 83 -2.31 -2.22 -15.55
N LYS A 84 -1.12 -2.76 -15.82
CA LYS A 84 0.14 -2.05 -15.52
C LYS A 84 0.29 -0.73 -16.27
N ALA A 85 -0.46 -0.53 -17.35
CA ALA A 85 -0.49 0.72 -18.09
C ALA A 85 -1.45 1.77 -17.51
N HIS A 86 -2.30 1.40 -16.54
CA HIS A 86 -3.29 2.30 -15.95
C HIS A 86 -2.66 3.54 -15.34
N VAL A 87 -1.56 3.35 -14.60
CA VAL A 87 -0.79 4.42 -13.96
C VAL A 87 0.69 4.19 -14.19
N VAL A 88 1.37 5.18 -14.72
CA VAL A 88 2.82 5.19 -14.93
C VAL A 88 3.44 6.49 -14.42
N ALA A 89 4.76 6.52 -14.27
CA ALA A 89 5.47 7.73 -13.88
C ALA A 89 5.13 8.91 -14.81
N GLY A 90 4.90 10.07 -14.22
CA GLY A 90 4.49 11.29 -14.92
C GLY A 90 2.97 11.51 -14.98
N ASP A 91 2.16 10.50 -14.75
CA ASP A 91 0.71 10.65 -14.71
C ASP A 91 0.26 11.50 -13.52
N ARG A 92 -0.73 12.36 -13.74
CA ARG A 92 -1.43 13.02 -12.66
C ARG A 92 -2.62 12.16 -12.24
N ILE A 93 -2.70 11.87 -10.95
CA ILE A 93 -3.76 11.02 -10.40
C ILE A 93 -4.43 11.67 -9.20
N LYS A 94 -5.71 11.35 -9.04
CA LYS A 94 -6.47 11.58 -7.82
C LYS A 94 -6.60 10.24 -7.10
N VAL A 95 -6.39 10.24 -5.78
CA VAL A 95 -6.47 9.06 -4.95
C VAL A 95 -7.44 9.25 -3.79
N ARG A 96 -7.95 8.14 -3.25
CA ARG A 96 -8.61 8.08 -1.96
C ARG A 96 -7.90 7.05 -1.11
N CYS A 97 -7.42 7.48 0.04
CA CYS A 97 -6.57 6.69 0.91
C CYS A 97 -7.02 6.74 2.38
N HIS A 98 -6.58 5.74 3.12
CA HIS A 98 -6.53 5.78 4.58
C HIS A 98 -5.14 6.24 5.03
N LEU A 99 -5.04 7.39 5.69
CA LEU A 99 -3.76 7.98 6.07
C LEU A 99 -3.09 7.19 7.20
N LEU A 100 -1.76 7.26 7.26
CA LEU A 100 -1.00 6.80 8.43
C LEU A 100 -1.40 7.58 9.68
N ARG A 101 -1.55 6.85 10.80
CA ARG A 101 -1.94 7.44 12.09
C ARG A 101 -0.86 8.31 12.73
N ASP A 102 0.41 8.05 12.39
CA ASP A 102 1.57 8.78 12.92
C ASP A 102 1.81 10.14 12.24
N GLY A 103 1.09 10.43 11.16
CA GLY A 103 1.20 11.68 10.42
C GLY A 103 2.28 11.70 9.35
N ASP A 104 2.99 10.59 9.13
CA ASP A 104 3.94 10.47 8.03
C ASP A 104 3.24 10.53 6.67
N ASN A 105 3.98 10.89 5.63
CA ASN A 105 3.49 10.99 4.26
C ASN A 105 3.30 9.61 3.63
N GLY A 106 2.25 8.92 4.04
CA GLY A 106 1.90 7.59 3.57
C GLY A 106 0.44 7.27 3.78
N CYS A 107 -0.06 6.33 3.00
CA CYS A 107 -1.44 5.87 3.12
C CYS A 107 -1.63 4.45 2.58
N LEU A 108 -2.72 3.81 3.02
CA LEU A 108 -3.28 2.63 2.39
C LEU A 108 -4.15 3.10 1.21
N LEU A 109 -3.73 2.77 0.01
CA LEU A 109 -4.35 3.22 -1.22
C LEU A 109 -5.61 2.39 -1.53
N GLY A 110 -6.76 3.04 -1.55
CA GLY A 110 -8.01 2.37 -1.92
C GLY A 110 -8.37 2.56 -3.38
N PHE A 111 -8.39 3.80 -3.85
CA PHE A 111 -8.91 4.13 -5.18
C PHE A 111 -8.01 5.11 -5.92
N VAL A 112 -7.93 4.93 -7.24
CA VAL A 112 -7.15 5.78 -8.14
C VAL A 112 -7.99 6.20 -9.34
N THR A 113 -7.97 7.51 -9.64
CA THR A 113 -8.51 8.08 -10.88
C THR A 113 -7.40 8.80 -11.61
N PRO A 114 -6.81 8.23 -12.67
CA PRO A 114 -5.88 8.97 -13.53
C PRO A 114 -6.62 10.13 -14.19
N GLN A 115 -6.01 11.31 -14.14
CA GLN A 115 -6.64 12.54 -14.58
C GLN A 115 -6.23 12.92 -15.97
N HIS A 116 -6.15 13.25 -16.82
CA HIS A 116 -5.66 13.68 -18.14
C HIS A 116 -5.09 12.57 -18.99
N GLY A 117 -5.70 12.29 -20.08
CA GLY A 117 -5.06 11.64 -21.16
C GLY A 117 -5.77 10.42 -21.70
N ASP A 118 -5.12 9.29 -21.68
CA ASP A 118 -5.44 8.15 -22.52
C ASP A 118 -6.64 7.35 -21.98
N VAL A 119 -7.80 7.50 -22.63
CA VAL A 119 -9.01 6.75 -22.31
C VAL A 119 -8.79 5.23 -22.44
N ALA A 120 -7.93 4.80 -23.38
CA ALA A 120 -7.59 3.38 -23.54
C ALA A 120 -6.81 2.81 -22.35
N ARG A 121 -6.10 3.66 -21.61
CA ARG A 121 -5.45 3.30 -20.33
C ARG A 121 -6.40 3.39 -19.13
N GLY A 122 -7.67 3.75 -19.30
CA GLY A 122 -8.66 3.89 -18.24
C GLY A 122 -8.64 5.25 -17.54
N HIS A 123 -8.02 6.26 -18.11
CA HIS A 123 -7.99 7.62 -17.54
C HIS A 123 -9.40 8.22 -17.46
N GLY A 124 -9.67 8.91 -16.36
CA GLY A 124 -10.98 9.49 -16.05
C GLY A 124 -11.93 8.54 -15.30
N VAL A 125 -11.57 7.28 -15.12
CA VAL A 125 -12.38 6.28 -14.40
C VAL A 125 -11.69 5.89 -13.10
N GLU A 126 -12.42 5.97 -11.98
CA GLU A 126 -11.92 5.48 -10.70
C GLU A 126 -11.85 3.94 -10.69
N ARG A 127 -10.74 3.41 -10.22
CA ARG A 127 -10.49 1.97 -10.04
C ARG A 127 -9.99 1.68 -8.64
N GLU A 128 -10.37 0.53 -8.12
CA GLU A 128 -9.91 0.02 -6.83
C GLU A 128 -8.51 -0.58 -6.94
N TRP A 129 -7.66 -0.24 -5.99
CA TRP A 129 -6.26 -0.68 -5.88
C TRP A 129 -5.97 -1.42 -4.56
N ASP A 130 -7.01 -1.64 -3.73
CA ASP A 130 -6.95 -2.40 -2.48
C ASP A 130 -7.41 -3.87 -2.66
#